data_81441a226b36444b94c7f303df3ce090
#
_entry.id   81441a226b36444b94c7f303df3ce090
#
_cell.length_a   1.000
_cell.length_b   1.000
_cell.length_c   1.000
_cell.angle_alpha   90.00
_cell.angle_beta   90.00
_cell.angle_gamma   90.00
#
_symmetry.space_group_name_H-M   'P 1'
#
loop_
_entity.id
_entity.type
_entity.pdbx_description
1 polymer ?
#
loop_
_entity_poly.entity_id
_entity_poly.type
_entity_poly.pdbx_seq_one_letter_code
_entity_poly.pdbx_strand_id
1 'polypeptide(L)'
;MVQNAIIRLVQYALSTGLIEKEDAVYSVNHLLEILQIDSLEEEAVEAVLSFDPKDRDMTGELPGILDELCSYAADQGMIPPESITYRDLFDTKLMGALTPRPSYVTSVFRKMLEEGGPCAATEWYYKFSQDTNYIRRDRIAKDMRWLAPTQYGDLDITINLSKPEKDPRAIAAAKFAGQTAYPKCQLCYENVGYAGRVDHPARENHRVIPITIDGQPWCLQYSPYVYYNEHCIVFNSRHVPMIIDRSAFRKLFDFVSQFPHYFVGSNADLPIVGGSILAHEHFQGGHYEFAMAKAEVERKLEFAGYEDVQAGIVKWPMSVIRLSSPDISRIVDLADKVLTAWREYTDEDAFIFAQTGQEKHNTITPIARKRGENYELDLVLRNNITTEEHPLGVYHPHASLHHIKKENIGLIEVMGCAILPARLKKEMADLKKAVLEGSDYRADEALEKHADWMDDIRSRYDDLNENNIDGILQKEIGVVFAKVLEDAGVYKRNEKGAAAFLRFVDYVNRT
;
A
#
# COMPACT_ATOMS: atom_id res chain seq x y z
N MET A 1 -5.20 -0.90 38.80
CA MET A 1 -5.20 -0.27 37.45
C MET A 1 -4.68 -1.25 36.39
N VAL A 2 -3.42 -1.70 36.45
CA VAL A 2 -2.84 -2.63 35.47
C VAL A 2 -3.56 -3.99 35.38
N GLN A 3 -3.97 -4.59 36.51
CA GLN A 3 -4.72 -5.86 36.49
C GLN A 3 -6.04 -5.76 35.71
N ASN A 4 -6.76 -4.65 35.84
CA ASN A 4 -7.97 -4.41 35.04
C ASN A 4 -7.67 -4.31 33.52
N ALA A 5 -6.54 -3.70 33.13
CA ALA A 5 -6.16 -3.63 31.76
C ALA A 5 -5.79 -5.02 31.16
N ILE A 6 -5.13 -5.89 31.96
CA ILE A 6 -4.88 -7.29 31.59
C ILE A 6 -6.20 -8.04 31.36
N ILE A 7 -7.16 -7.92 32.28
CA ILE A 7 -8.46 -8.57 32.18
C ILE A 7 -9.17 -8.12 30.89
N ARG A 8 -9.27 -6.81 30.68
CA ARG A 8 -9.91 -6.25 29.47
C ARG A 8 -9.22 -6.69 28.18
N LEU A 9 -7.89 -6.85 28.20
CA LEU A 9 -7.17 -7.35 27.03
C LEU A 9 -7.51 -8.82 26.73
N VAL A 10 -7.64 -9.67 27.76
CA VAL A 10 -8.06 -11.06 27.57
C VAL A 10 -9.53 -11.15 27.16
N GLN A 11 -10.41 -10.34 27.75
CA GLN A 11 -11.81 -10.23 27.33
C GLN A 11 -11.95 -9.76 25.88
N TYR A 12 -11.10 -8.80 25.44
CA TYR A 12 -11.00 -8.41 24.04
C TYR A 12 -10.64 -9.61 23.14
N ALA A 13 -9.64 -10.39 23.51
CA ALA A 13 -9.22 -11.55 22.74
C ALA A 13 -10.31 -12.63 22.63
N LEU A 14 -11.09 -12.83 23.71
CA LEU A 14 -12.28 -13.69 23.71
C LEU A 14 -13.39 -13.13 22.82
N SER A 15 -13.69 -11.82 22.91
CA SER A 15 -14.77 -11.19 22.13
C SER A 15 -14.50 -11.15 20.63
N THR A 16 -13.22 -11.14 20.22
CA THR A 16 -12.79 -11.15 18.82
C THR A 16 -12.52 -12.56 18.28
N GLY A 17 -12.54 -13.57 19.14
CA GLY A 17 -12.25 -14.96 18.78
C GLY A 17 -10.77 -15.22 18.47
N LEU A 18 -9.86 -14.41 19.00
CA LEU A 18 -8.42 -14.67 18.92
C LEU A 18 -8.02 -15.84 19.82
N ILE A 19 -8.69 -16.01 20.94
CA ILE A 19 -8.52 -17.14 21.86
C ILE A 19 -9.86 -17.78 22.20
N GLU A 20 -9.85 -19.05 22.52
CA GLU A 20 -11.00 -19.77 23.05
C GLU A 20 -11.07 -19.62 24.58
N LYS A 21 -12.22 -19.96 25.18
CA LYS A 21 -12.42 -19.81 26.62
C LYS A 21 -11.42 -20.63 27.45
N GLU A 22 -11.03 -21.79 26.95
CA GLU A 22 -10.05 -22.68 27.55
C GLU A 22 -8.65 -22.07 27.62
N ASP A 23 -8.33 -21.12 26.71
CA ASP A 23 -7.05 -20.44 26.64
C ASP A 23 -6.97 -19.19 27.59
N ALA A 24 -8.08 -18.80 28.21
CA ALA A 24 -8.18 -17.54 28.92
C ALA A 24 -7.17 -17.42 30.09
N VAL A 25 -7.10 -18.44 30.97
CA VAL A 25 -6.15 -18.46 32.10
C VAL A 25 -4.70 -18.53 31.63
N TYR A 26 -4.43 -19.34 30.60
CA TYR A 26 -3.10 -19.41 29.97
C TYR A 26 -2.66 -18.03 29.45
N SER A 27 -3.56 -17.33 28.78
CA SER A 27 -3.32 -15.99 28.24
C SER A 27 -3.07 -14.96 29.34
N VAL A 28 -3.84 -15.01 30.44
CA VAL A 28 -3.60 -14.18 31.63
C VAL A 28 -2.18 -14.40 32.15
N ASN A 29 -1.79 -15.66 32.39
CA ASN A 29 -0.49 -15.98 32.94
C ASN A 29 0.67 -15.56 32.04
N HIS A 30 0.49 -15.67 30.72
CA HIS A 30 1.48 -15.20 29.75
C HIS A 30 1.62 -13.67 29.73
N LEU A 31 0.52 -12.92 29.87
CA LEU A 31 0.54 -11.46 30.00
C LEU A 31 1.22 -11.03 31.32
N LEU A 32 0.96 -11.74 32.44
CA LEU A 32 1.63 -11.51 33.71
C LEU A 32 3.16 -11.65 33.60
N GLU A 33 3.60 -12.72 32.93
CA GLU A 33 5.05 -12.95 32.64
C GLU A 33 5.64 -11.76 31.85
N ILE A 34 4.98 -11.34 30.76
CA ILE A 34 5.45 -10.23 29.94
C ILE A 34 5.55 -8.92 30.73
N LEU A 35 4.58 -8.68 31.62
CA LEU A 35 4.47 -7.46 32.42
C LEU A 35 5.24 -7.53 33.73
N GLN A 36 5.89 -8.68 34.03
CA GLN A 36 6.64 -8.94 35.26
C GLN A 36 5.78 -8.73 36.54
N ILE A 37 4.54 -9.25 36.49
CA ILE A 37 3.58 -9.22 37.57
C ILE A 37 3.43 -10.63 38.15
N ASP A 38 3.62 -10.80 39.46
CA ASP A 38 3.66 -12.12 40.09
C ASP A 38 2.27 -12.72 40.33
N SER A 39 1.21 -11.91 40.49
CA SER A 39 -0.12 -12.40 40.84
C SER A 39 -1.24 -11.46 40.40
N LEU A 40 -2.44 -12.02 40.24
CA LEU A 40 -3.71 -11.30 40.13
C LEU A 40 -4.57 -11.56 41.36
N GLU A 41 -5.47 -10.64 41.65
CA GLU A 41 -6.54 -10.82 42.63
C GLU A 41 -7.57 -11.87 42.14
N GLU A 42 -8.20 -12.60 43.06
CA GLU A 42 -9.12 -13.69 42.72
C GLU A 42 -10.31 -13.18 41.89
N GLU A 43 -10.87 -12.03 42.27
CA GLU A 43 -11.96 -11.37 41.56
C GLU A 43 -11.61 -11.04 40.09
N ALA A 44 -10.33 -10.75 39.81
CA ALA A 44 -9.84 -10.48 38.47
C ALA A 44 -9.87 -11.74 37.61
N VAL A 45 -9.48 -12.88 38.13
CA VAL A 45 -9.53 -14.17 37.44
C VAL A 45 -11.00 -14.57 37.19
N GLU A 46 -11.88 -14.38 38.18
CA GLU A 46 -13.31 -14.67 38.02
C GLU A 46 -13.95 -13.80 36.94
N ALA A 47 -13.59 -12.52 36.85
CA ALA A 47 -14.07 -11.62 35.78
C ALA A 47 -13.70 -12.06 34.36
N VAL A 48 -12.57 -12.76 34.19
CA VAL A 48 -12.19 -13.37 32.87
C VAL A 48 -12.99 -14.64 32.61
N LEU A 49 -13.10 -15.52 33.61
CA LEU A 49 -13.77 -16.83 33.47
C LEU A 49 -15.29 -16.73 33.28
N SER A 50 -15.90 -15.70 33.87
CA SER A 50 -17.35 -15.45 33.76
C SER A 50 -17.74 -14.62 32.54
N PHE A 51 -16.76 -14.09 31.77
CA PHE A 51 -17.03 -13.25 30.60
C PHE A 51 -17.72 -14.04 29.48
N ASP A 52 -18.86 -13.53 28.98
CA ASP A 52 -19.47 -14.03 27.75
C ASP A 52 -19.05 -13.13 26.56
N PRO A 53 -18.36 -13.69 25.56
CA PRO A 53 -17.91 -12.92 24.38
C PRO A 53 -19.04 -12.22 23.59
N LYS A 54 -20.29 -12.69 23.75
CA LYS A 54 -21.45 -12.12 23.06
C LYS A 54 -21.99 -10.86 23.68
N ASP A 55 -21.64 -10.59 24.94
CA ASP A 55 -22.24 -9.49 25.72
C ASP A 55 -21.69 -8.12 25.32
N ARG A 56 -20.48 -8.06 24.72
CA ARG A 56 -19.80 -6.78 24.47
C ARG A 56 -18.84 -6.83 23.30
N ASP A 57 -19.01 -5.91 22.34
CA ASP A 57 -17.98 -5.60 21.34
C ASP A 57 -16.91 -4.69 21.99
N MET A 58 -15.69 -5.20 22.09
CA MET A 58 -14.55 -4.51 22.69
C MET A 58 -13.57 -3.93 21.67
N THR A 59 -13.86 -4.02 20.38
CA THR A 59 -12.91 -3.63 19.31
C THR A 59 -12.45 -2.17 19.41
N GLY A 60 -13.30 -1.27 19.85
CA GLY A 60 -12.99 0.15 20.07
C GLY A 60 -12.14 0.43 21.32
N GLU A 61 -12.03 -0.52 22.25
CA GLU A 61 -11.31 -0.32 23.52
C GLU A 61 -9.82 -0.67 23.43
N LEU A 62 -9.45 -1.50 22.47
CA LEU A 62 -8.08 -2.02 22.33
C LEU A 62 -6.99 -0.95 22.41
N PRO A 63 -7.08 0.21 21.70
CA PRO A 63 -6.02 1.22 21.75
C PRO A 63 -5.81 1.76 23.16
N GLY A 64 -6.89 2.00 23.92
CA GLY A 64 -6.82 2.47 25.33
C GLY A 64 -6.23 1.42 26.26
N ILE A 65 -6.61 0.15 26.10
CA ILE A 65 -6.08 -0.96 26.89
C ILE A 65 -4.56 -1.10 26.68
N LEU A 66 -4.11 -1.09 25.41
CA LEU A 66 -2.68 -1.18 25.08
C LEU A 66 -1.90 0.04 25.56
N ASP A 67 -2.50 1.24 25.53
CA ASP A 67 -1.89 2.45 26.04
C ASP A 67 -1.67 2.39 27.56
N GLU A 68 -2.65 1.90 28.31
CA GLU A 68 -2.52 1.68 29.77
C GLU A 68 -1.40 0.68 30.09
N LEU A 69 -1.32 -0.45 29.37
CA LEU A 69 -0.30 -1.48 29.58
C LEU A 69 1.11 -1.02 29.18
N CYS A 70 1.24 -0.29 28.07
CA CYS A 70 2.51 0.32 27.65
C CYS A 70 2.96 1.43 28.61
N SER A 71 2.03 2.19 29.19
CA SER A 71 2.36 3.21 30.19
C SER A 71 2.85 2.56 31.48
N TYR A 72 2.18 1.49 31.95
CA TYR A 72 2.69 0.69 33.06
C TYR A 72 4.11 0.17 32.78
N ALA A 73 4.37 -0.41 31.61
CA ALA A 73 5.70 -0.91 31.26
C ALA A 73 6.76 0.20 31.25
N ALA A 74 6.40 1.41 30.82
CA ALA A 74 7.28 2.58 30.86
C ALA A 74 7.58 3.02 32.31
N ASP A 75 6.56 3.07 33.18
CA ASP A 75 6.68 3.41 34.58
C ASP A 75 7.56 2.39 35.35
N GLN A 76 7.53 1.12 34.95
CA GLN A 76 8.41 0.08 35.49
C GLN A 76 9.80 0.07 34.86
N GLY A 77 10.10 0.98 33.93
CA GLY A 77 11.40 1.06 33.26
C GLY A 77 11.66 -0.06 32.23
N MET A 78 10.62 -0.82 31.83
CA MET A 78 10.74 -1.90 30.85
C MET A 78 10.94 -1.37 29.42
N ILE A 79 10.37 -0.20 29.12
CA ILE A 79 10.51 0.50 27.84
C ILE A 79 10.72 2.01 28.08
N PRO A 80 11.38 2.74 27.15
CA PRO A 80 11.49 4.18 27.21
C PRO A 80 10.12 4.85 27.12
N PRO A 81 9.77 5.84 28.00
CA PRO A 81 8.42 6.36 28.13
C PRO A 81 7.90 7.10 26.89
N GLU A 82 8.77 7.77 26.13
CA GLU A 82 8.38 8.67 25.03
C GLU A 82 8.65 8.12 23.63
N SER A 83 9.07 6.87 23.50
CA SER A 83 9.42 6.29 22.20
C SER A 83 8.30 5.45 21.60
N ILE A 84 7.69 5.95 20.51
CA ILE A 84 6.68 5.22 19.74
C ILE A 84 7.24 3.87 19.27
N THR A 85 8.50 3.81 18.85
CA THR A 85 9.12 2.56 18.36
C THR A 85 9.11 1.48 19.44
N TYR A 86 9.52 1.80 20.67
CA TYR A 86 9.54 0.82 21.75
C TYR A 86 8.14 0.45 22.24
N ARG A 87 7.21 1.41 22.23
CA ARG A 87 5.77 1.12 22.50
C ARG A 87 5.22 0.16 21.46
N ASP A 88 5.53 0.35 20.16
CA ASP A 88 5.09 -0.55 19.10
C ASP A 88 5.69 -1.96 19.19
N LEU A 89 6.94 -2.08 19.64
CA LEU A 89 7.55 -3.39 19.93
C LEU A 89 6.82 -4.07 21.09
N PHE A 90 6.52 -3.34 22.14
CA PHE A 90 5.93 -3.89 23.36
C PHE A 90 4.44 -4.24 23.19
N ASP A 91 3.63 -3.36 22.59
CA ASP A 91 2.22 -3.67 22.34
C ASP A 91 2.05 -4.85 21.36
N THR A 92 2.94 -4.95 20.38
CA THR A 92 2.98 -6.11 19.46
C THR A 92 3.32 -7.40 20.20
N LYS A 93 4.20 -7.35 21.21
CA LYS A 93 4.51 -8.49 22.08
C LYS A 93 3.29 -8.91 22.92
N LEU A 94 2.56 -7.95 23.51
CA LEU A 94 1.32 -8.24 24.24
C LEU A 94 0.27 -8.92 23.34
N MET A 95 0.05 -8.37 22.15
CA MET A 95 -0.88 -8.94 21.18
C MET A 95 -0.40 -10.29 20.64
N GLY A 96 0.92 -10.49 20.53
CA GLY A 96 1.55 -11.76 20.14
C GLY A 96 1.19 -12.91 21.08
N ALA A 97 1.08 -12.62 22.38
CA ALA A 97 0.66 -13.61 23.40
C ALA A 97 -0.78 -14.13 23.18
N LEU A 98 -1.63 -13.32 22.54
CA LEU A 98 -3.03 -13.64 22.28
C LEU A 98 -3.30 -14.06 20.83
N THR A 99 -2.27 -14.04 19.97
CA THR A 99 -2.41 -14.34 18.55
C THR A 99 -2.23 -15.84 18.30
N PRO A 100 -3.22 -16.54 17.69
CA PRO A 100 -3.13 -17.96 17.41
C PRO A 100 -1.91 -18.34 16.58
N ARG A 101 -1.48 -19.59 16.67
CA ARG A 101 -0.35 -20.12 15.90
C ARG A 101 -0.64 -20.10 14.40
N PRO A 102 0.39 -19.97 13.54
CA PRO A 102 0.23 -19.97 12.07
C PRO A 102 -0.56 -21.18 11.52
N SER A 103 -0.37 -22.36 12.10
CA SER A 103 -1.09 -23.58 11.70
C SER A 103 -2.60 -23.47 11.93
N TYR A 104 -3.04 -22.90 13.04
CA TYR A 104 -4.45 -22.65 13.32
C TYR A 104 -5.05 -21.66 12.31
N VAL A 105 -4.39 -20.50 12.12
CA VAL A 105 -4.85 -19.46 11.19
C VAL A 105 -4.96 -20.00 9.77
N THR A 106 -3.97 -20.76 9.31
CA THR A 106 -4.01 -21.42 7.99
C THR A 106 -5.15 -22.43 7.89
N SER A 107 -5.41 -23.20 8.96
CA SER A 107 -6.51 -24.18 8.98
C SER A 107 -7.87 -23.50 8.88
N VAL A 108 -8.09 -22.43 9.65
CA VAL A 108 -9.35 -21.66 9.60
C VAL A 108 -9.54 -21.01 8.24
N PHE A 109 -8.49 -20.39 7.68
CA PHE A 109 -8.56 -19.80 6.34
C PHE A 109 -8.98 -20.83 5.28
N ARG A 110 -8.38 -22.01 5.29
CA ARG A 110 -8.73 -23.10 4.37
C ARG A 110 -10.20 -23.56 4.54
N LYS A 111 -10.64 -23.71 5.79
CA LYS A 111 -12.04 -24.03 6.08
C LYS A 111 -12.98 -22.97 5.51
N MET A 112 -12.71 -21.69 5.74
CA MET A 112 -13.51 -20.60 5.19
C MET A 112 -13.52 -20.60 3.66
N LEU A 113 -12.37 -20.91 3.04
CA LEU A 113 -12.24 -21.01 1.59
C LEU A 113 -13.08 -22.17 1.02
N GLU A 114 -13.07 -23.32 1.68
CA GLU A 114 -13.83 -24.51 1.26
C GLU A 114 -15.35 -24.35 1.46
N GLU A 115 -15.78 -23.75 2.58
CA GLU A 115 -17.19 -23.66 2.96
C GLU A 115 -17.87 -22.39 2.41
N GLY A 116 -17.16 -21.26 2.35
CA GLY A 116 -17.69 -19.93 2.00
C GLY A 116 -17.08 -19.30 0.75
N GLY A 117 -16.05 -19.92 0.18
CA GLY A 117 -15.35 -19.40 -0.99
C GLY A 117 -14.33 -18.30 -0.69
N PRO A 118 -13.68 -17.76 -1.75
CA PRO A 118 -12.56 -16.84 -1.58
C PRO A 118 -12.92 -15.54 -0.84
N CYS A 119 -14.10 -14.97 -1.05
CA CYS A 119 -14.53 -13.75 -0.34
C CYS A 119 -14.62 -13.99 1.16
N ALA A 120 -15.30 -15.06 1.60
CA ALA A 120 -15.43 -15.36 3.03
C ALA A 120 -14.08 -15.59 3.71
N ALA A 121 -13.14 -16.27 3.02
CA ALA A 121 -11.81 -16.53 3.54
C ALA A 121 -10.99 -15.24 3.69
N THR A 122 -11.02 -14.35 2.70
CA THR A 122 -10.29 -13.09 2.73
C THR A 122 -10.88 -12.08 3.72
N GLU A 123 -12.21 -11.98 3.81
CA GLU A 123 -12.91 -11.15 4.80
C GLU A 123 -12.56 -11.59 6.23
N TRP A 124 -12.61 -12.91 6.51
CA TRP A 124 -12.20 -13.44 7.81
C TRP A 124 -10.74 -13.10 8.12
N TYR A 125 -9.84 -13.31 7.18
CA TYR A 125 -8.41 -13.05 7.40
C TYR A 125 -8.10 -11.54 7.51
N TYR A 126 -8.85 -10.69 6.82
CA TYR A 126 -8.73 -9.25 6.97
C TYR A 126 -9.17 -8.80 8.37
N LYS A 127 -10.33 -9.30 8.82
CA LYS A 127 -10.80 -9.06 10.20
C LYS A 127 -9.79 -9.57 11.23
N PHE A 128 -9.29 -10.79 11.07
CA PHE A 128 -8.24 -11.35 11.92
C PHE A 128 -7.00 -10.44 12.00
N SER A 129 -6.54 -9.91 10.87
CA SER A 129 -5.38 -9.01 10.81
C SER A 129 -5.62 -7.67 11.53
N GLN A 130 -6.88 -7.24 11.60
CA GLN A 130 -7.30 -6.08 12.38
C GLN A 130 -7.39 -6.42 13.88
N ASP A 131 -7.97 -7.56 14.22
CA ASP A 131 -8.20 -7.97 15.60
C ASP A 131 -6.88 -8.30 16.34
N THR A 132 -5.87 -8.80 15.63
CA THR A 132 -4.51 -8.95 16.16
C THR A 132 -3.76 -7.62 16.34
N ASN A 133 -4.35 -6.47 15.99
CA ASN A 133 -3.69 -5.17 15.95
C ASN A 133 -2.46 -5.12 15.00
N TYR A 134 -2.35 -6.08 14.07
CA TYR A 134 -1.38 -5.97 12.98
C TYR A 134 -1.76 -4.82 12.04
N ILE A 135 -3.06 -4.70 11.74
CA ILE A 135 -3.66 -3.52 11.13
C ILE A 135 -4.17 -2.61 12.25
N ARG A 136 -3.50 -1.50 12.48
CA ARG A 136 -3.80 -0.56 13.58
C ARG A 136 -4.93 0.38 13.19
N ARG A 137 -6.18 -0.04 13.48
CA ARG A 137 -7.40 0.71 13.10
C ARG A 137 -7.42 2.14 13.60
N ASP A 138 -6.95 2.38 14.83
CA ASP A 138 -6.88 3.71 15.46
C ASP A 138 -5.93 4.67 14.73
N ARG A 139 -4.84 4.16 14.16
CA ARG A 139 -3.89 4.98 13.38
C ARG A 139 -4.44 5.27 11.99
N ILE A 140 -4.99 4.26 11.32
CA ILE A 140 -5.57 4.40 9.99
C ILE A 140 -6.75 5.36 10.00
N ALA A 141 -7.55 5.38 11.06
CA ALA A 141 -8.65 6.33 11.23
C ALA A 141 -8.20 7.81 11.29
N LYS A 142 -6.91 8.08 11.49
CA LYS A 142 -6.35 9.45 11.49
C LYS A 142 -5.99 9.93 10.10
N ASP A 143 -5.86 9.02 9.12
CA ASP A 143 -5.55 9.38 7.74
C ASP A 143 -6.65 10.28 7.16
N MET A 144 -6.24 11.30 6.43
CA MET A 144 -7.19 12.15 5.70
C MET A 144 -7.40 11.55 4.32
N ARG A 145 -8.66 11.30 3.95
CA ARG A 145 -9.02 10.68 2.66
C ARG A 145 -10.17 11.41 2.01
N TRP A 146 -10.07 11.65 0.70
CA TRP A 146 -11.14 12.21 -0.11
C TRP A 146 -11.00 11.81 -1.58
N LEU A 147 -12.07 11.95 -2.34
CA LEU A 147 -12.07 11.81 -3.79
C LEU A 147 -11.90 13.20 -4.43
N ALA A 148 -10.99 13.30 -5.38
CA ALA A 148 -10.77 14.52 -6.15
C ALA A 148 -11.19 14.31 -7.61
N PRO A 149 -12.24 14.98 -8.09
CA PRO A 149 -12.71 14.85 -9.47
C PRO A 149 -11.70 15.46 -10.43
N THR A 150 -11.37 14.71 -11.49
CA THR A 150 -10.46 15.12 -12.56
C THR A 150 -11.03 14.74 -13.94
N GLN A 151 -10.37 15.17 -15.01
CA GLN A 151 -10.71 14.74 -16.38
C GLN A 151 -10.49 13.24 -16.62
N TYR A 152 -9.81 12.54 -15.71
CA TYR A 152 -9.51 11.10 -15.76
C TYR A 152 -10.41 10.27 -14.82
N GLY A 153 -11.38 10.91 -14.17
CA GLY A 153 -12.21 10.34 -13.12
C GLY A 153 -11.81 10.82 -11.72
N ASP A 154 -12.46 10.26 -10.72
CA ASP A 154 -12.22 10.61 -9.32
C ASP A 154 -10.97 9.92 -8.81
N LEU A 155 -9.94 10.70 -8.48
CA LEU A 155 -8.71 10.19 -7.89
C LEU A 155 -8.85 10.06 -6.37
N ASP A 156 -8.34 8.95 -5.82
CA ASP A 156 -8.25 8.74 -4.39
C ASP A 156 -7.07 9.53 -3.82
N ILE A 157 -7.33 10.45 -2.88
CA ILE A 157 -6.27 11.22 -2.24
C ILE A 157 -6.20 10.84 -0.77
N THR A 158 -5.01 10.48 -0.31
CA THR A 158 -4.74 10.13 1.09
C THR A 158 -3.54 10.91 1.60
N ILE A 159 -3.71 11.69 2.68
CA ILE A 159 -2.59 12.15 3.50
C ILE A 159 -2.38 11.10 4.58
N ASN A 160 -1.26 10.38 4.47
CA ASN A 160 -0.97 9.26 5.36
C ASN A 160 -0.41 9.76 6.70
N LEU A 161 -1.18 9.57 7.76
CA LEU A 161 -0.83 9.90 9.14
C LEU A 161 -0.59 8.63 9.98
N SER A 162 -0.89 7.46 9.44
CA SER A 162 -0.78 6.17 10.12
C SER A 162 0.66 5.64 10.18
N LYS A 163 1.53 6.09 9.26
CA LYS A 163 2.94 5.73 9.26
C LYS A 163 3.68 6.60 10.28
N PRO A 164 4.18 6.05 11.39
CA PRO A 164 4.87 6.84 12.39
C PRO A 164 6.14 7.48 11.80
N GLU A 165 6.38 8.73 12.12
CA GLU A 165 7.68 9.37 11.86
C GLU A 165 8.76 8.63 12.65
N LYS A 166 9.93 8.45 12.04
CA LYS A 166 11.04 7.78 12.71
C LYS A 166 11.50 8.63 13.90
N ASP A 167 11.41 8.06 15.11
CA ASP A 167 11.94 8.65 16.33
C ASP A 167 13.46 8.90 16.17
N PRO A 168 13.97 10.15 16.38
CA PRO A 168 15.41 10.45 16.31
C PRO A 168 16.27 9.57 17.22
N ARG A 169 15.76 9.18 18.38
CA ARG A 169 16.45 8.26 19.32
C ARG A 169 16.54 6.85 18.74
N ALA A 170 15.45 6.39 18.10
CA ALA A 170 15.43 5.10 17.41
C ALA A 170 16.37 5.09 16.20
N ILE A 171 16.45 6.21 15.45
CA ILE A 171 17.42 6.36 14.36
C ILE A 171 18.86 6.29 14.89
N ALA A 172 19.15 6.97 16.00
CA ALA A 172 20.46 6.94 16.63
C ALA A 172 20.83 5.52 17.13
N ALA A 173 19.89 4.84 17.80
CA ALA A 173 20.07 3.47 18.27
C ALA A 173 20.27 2.48 17.11
N ALA A 174 19.55 2.65 16.00
CA ALA A 174 19.67 1.81 14.80
C ALA A 174 21.06 1.90 14.15
N LYS A 175 21.76 3.05 14.26
CA LYS A 175 23.15 3.19 13.77
C LYS A 175 24.16 2.32 14.53
N PHE A 176 23.87 1.98 15.77
CA PHE A 176 24.71 1.12 16.60
C PHE A 176 24.23 -0.34 16.64
N ALA A 177 23.04 -0.63 16.10
CA ALA A 177 22.53 -1.99 15.97
C ALA A 177 23.36 -2.75 14.92
N GLY A 178 23.87 -3.92 15.28
CA GLY A 178 24.58 -4.78 14.34
C GLY A 178 23.67 -5.17 13.18
N GLN A 179 24.17 -5.10 11.95
CA GLN A 179 23.42 -5.57 10.78
C GLN A 179 23.16 -7.08 10.93
N THR A 180 21.90 -7.46 11.02
CA THR A 180 21.47 -8.85 11.03
C THR A 180 20.86 -9.21 9.68
N ALA A 181 21.21 -10.39 9.17
CA ALA A 181 20.63 -10.92 7.93
C ALA A 181 19.27 -11.65 8.15
N TYR A 182 18.66 -11.48 9.33
CA TYR A 182 17.42 -12.17 9.71
C TYR A 182 16.44 -11.20 10.42
N PRO A 183 15.22 -11.05 9.89
CA PRO A 183 14.80 -11.39 8.53
C PRO A 183 15.55 -10.52 7.49
N LYS A 184 15.75 -11.01 6.26
CA LYS A 184 16.47 -10.27 5.21
C LYS A 184 15.75 -8.99 4.77
N CYS A 185 14.42 -9.01 4.74
CA CYS A 185 13.58 -7.82 4.46
C CYS A 185 12.23 -7.96 5.14
N GLN A 186 11.41 -6.90 5.05
CA GLN A 186 10.09 -6.85 5.68
C GLN A 186 9.04 -7.79 5.06
N LEU A 187 9.30 -8.38 3.89
CA LEU A 187 8.42 -9.33 3.20
C LEU A 187 8.85 -10.80 3.39
N CYS A 188 9.98 -11.07 4.03
CA CYS A 188 10.40 -12.44 4.26
C CYS A 188 9.44 -13.20 5.19
N TYR A 189 9.23 -14.49 4.89
CA TYR A 189 8.37 -15.37 5.71
C TYR A 189 8.83 -15.41 7.19
N GLU A 190 10.12 -15.25 7.44
CA GLU A 190 10.74 -15.20 8.76
C GLU A 190 10.27 -14.05 9.65
N ASN A 191 9.51 -13.11 9.10
CA ASN A 191 8.83 -12.08 9.90
C ASN A 191 7.67 -12.64 10.75
N VAL A 192 7.09 -13.79 10.41
CA VAL A 192 5.97 -14.36 11.16
C VAL A 192 6.40 -14.66 12.60
N GLY A 193 5.81 -13.96 13.57
CA GLY A 193 6.14 -14.11 14.98
C GLY A 193 7.48 -13.46 15.41
N TYR A 194 8.10 -12.66 14.56
CA TYR A 194 9.38 -11.99 14.88
C TYR A 194 9.17 -10.84 15.87
N ALA A 195 9.96 -10.83 16.94
CA ALA A 195 9.84 -9.84 18.03
C ALA A 195 10.17 -8.39 17.59
N GLY A 196 10.83 -8.24 16.44
CA GLY A 196 11.26 -6.94 15.97
C GLY A 196 12.53 -6.42 16.69
N ARG A 197 12.94 -5.23 16.30
CA ARG A 197 14.03 -4.45 16.87
C ARG A 197 13.88 -3.00 16.43
N VAL A 198 14.69 -2.10 16.93
CA VAL A 198 14.56 -0.65 16.71
C VAL A 198 14.55 -0.25 15.21
N ASP A 199 15.25 -1.01 14.36
CA ASP A 199 15.33 -0.79 12.91
C ASP A 199 14.46 -1.75 12.07
N HIS A 200 13.77 -2.70 12.72
CA HIS A 200 12.88 -3.66 12.05
C HIS A 200 11.59 -3.87 12.86
N PRO A 201 10.40 -3.72 12.24
CA PRO A 201 9.15 -3.77 12.99
C PRO A 201 8.87 -5.13 13.61
N ALA A 202 8.25 -5.12 14.79
CA ALA A 202 7.73 -6.33 15.42
C ALA A 202 6.60 -6.95 14.59
N ARG A 203 6.49 -8.28 14.64
CA ARG A 203 5.53 -9.10 13.89
C ARG A 203 5.03 -10.29 14.72
N GLU A 204 5.09 -10.23 16.05
CA GLU A 204 4.62 -11.31 16.93
C GLU A 204 3.11 -11.58 16.74
N ASN A 205 2.35 -10.53 16.41
CA ASN A 205 0.91 -10.56 16.11
C ASN A 205 0.59 -10.76 14.62
N HIS A 206 1.59 -11.01 13.77
CA HIS A 206 1.41 -11.16 12.33
C HIS A 206 1.41 -12.63 11.91
N ARG A 207 0.48 -12.99 11.04
CA ARG A 207 0.38 -14.30 10.39
C ARG A 207 0.22 -14.12 8.90
N VAL A 208 0.73 -15.03 8.11
CA VAL A 208 0.58 -15.05 6.64
C VAL A 208 -0.14 -16.33 6.23
N ILE A 209 -0.84 -16.27 5.10
CA ILE A 209 -1.54 -17.44 4.52
C ILE A 209 -0.65 -18.01 3.42
N PRO A 210 -0.17 -19.25 3.55
CA PRO A 210 0.51 -19.96 2.48
C PRO A 210 -0.45 -20.23 1.32
N ILE A 211 -0.05 -19.82 0.11
CA ILE A 211 -0.76 -20.06 -1.15
C ILE A 211 0.20 -20.61 -2.20
N THR A 212 -0.34 -21.11 -3.30
CA THR A 212 0.48 -21.59 -4.43
C THR A 212 0.22 -20.68 -5.63
N ILE A 213 1.28 -20.16 -6.23
CA ILE A 213 1.23 -19.34 -7.45
C ILE A 213 2.16 -19.94 -8.49
N ASP A 214 1.63 -20.23 -9.67
CA ASP A 214 2.37 -20.87 -10.79
C ASP A 214 3.16 -22.13 -10.31
N GLY A 215 2.51 -22.95 -9.45
CA GLY A 215 3.09 -24.16 -8.87
C GLY A 215 4.21 -23.93 -7.85
N GLN A 216 4.45 -22.70 -7.42
CA GLN A 216 5.49 -22.34 -6.45
C GLN A 216 4.86 -21.88 -5.12
N PRO A 217 5.59 -22.05 -3.98
CA PRO A 217 5.11 -21.58 -2.69
C PRO A 217 5.19 -20.05 -2.57
N TRP A 218 4.06 -19.44 -2.27
CA TRP A 218 3.88 -18.01 -2.03
C TRP A 218 3.14 -17.78 -0.72
N CYS A 219 3.03 -16.53 -0.30
CA CYS A 219 2.26 -16.13 0.87
C CYS A 219 1.39 -14.92 0.55
N LEU A 220 0.22 -14.88 1.19
CA LEU A 220 -0.70 -13.76 1.21
C LEU A 220 -0.65 -13.11 2.59
N GLN A 221 -0.53 -11.78 2.64
CA GLN A 221 -0.68 -10.95 3.85
C GLN A 221 -1.37 -9.64 3.51
N TYR A 222 -1.96 -8.97 4.51
CA TYR A 222 -2.42 -7.61 4.34
C TYR A 222 -1.30 -6.60 4.62
N SER A 223 -1.42 -5.41 4.02
CA SER A 223 -0.58 -4.28 4.37
C SER A 223 -1.08 -3.65 5.67
N PRO A 224 -0.20 -3.37 6.64
CA PRO A 224 -0.64 -2.71 7.88
C PRO A 224 -1.07 -1.25 7.68
N TYR A 225 -0.80 -0.66 6.50
CA TYR A 225 -1.14 0.74 6.20
C TYR A 225 -2.51 0.93 5.56
N VAL A 226 -3.10 -0.11 4.97
CA VAL A 226 -4.46 -0.13 4.38
C VAL A 226 -4.78 1.14 3.58
N TYR A 227 -4.07 1.35 2.48
CA TYR A 227 -4.34 2.50 1.60
C TYR A 227 -5.70 2.42 0.91
N TYR A 228 -6.24 1.21 0.75
CA TYR A 228 -7.56 0.90 0.20
C TYR A 228 -8.07 -0.40 0.83
N ASN A 229 -9.34 -0.74 0.58
CA ASN A 229 -9.96 -1.91 1.19
C ASN A 229 -9.21 -3.20 0.88
N GLU A 230 -8.92 -3.97 1.93
CA GLU A 230 -8.23 -5.27 1.85
C GLU A 230 -6.89 -5.19 1.09
N HIS A 231 -6.14 -4.07 1.25
CA HIS A 231 -4.81 -3.90 0.65
C HIS A 231 -3.91 -5.06 1.06
N CYS A 232 -3.61 -5.95 0.12
CA CYS A 232 -2.81 -7.14 0.35
C CYS A 232 -1.46 -7.10 -0.37
N ILE A 233 -0.55 -7.91 0.12
CA ILE A 233 0.75 -8.18 -0.49
C ILE A 233 0.86 -9.69 -0.68
N VAL A 234 1.14 -10.10 -1.91
CA VAL A 234 1.36 -11.49 -2.32
C VAL A 234 2.84 -11.62 -2.64
N PHE A 235 3.58 -12.44 -1.90
CA PHE A 235 5.02 -12.49 -2.01
C PHE A 235 5.57 -13.91 -2.13
N ASN A 236 6.66 -14.06 -2.87
CA ASN A 236 7.35 -15.34 -3.01
C ASN A 236 7.92 -15.76 -1.66
N SER A 237 7.71 -17.03 -1.26
CA SER A 237 8.26 -17.55 0.00
C SER A 237 9.79 -17.56 0.03
N ARG A 238 10.44 -17.49 -1.13
CA ARG A 238 11.90 -17.33 -1.25
C ARG A 238 12.26 -15.89 -1.51
N HIS A 239 13.32 -15.40 -0.88
CA HIS A 239 13.84 -14.06 -1.12
C HIS A 239 14.60 -14.03 -2.46
N VAL A 240 13.89 -13.76 -3.54
CA VAL A 240 14.38 -13.64 -4.92
C VAL A 240 14.02 -12.27 -5.48
N PRO A 241 14.83 -11.67 -6.38
CA PRO A 241 14.54 -10.34 -6.92
C PRO A 241 13.29 -10.35 -7.79
N MET A 242 12.67 -9.17 -7.91
CA MET A 242 11.55 -8.93 -8.83
C MET A 242 12.04 -8.94 -10.27
N ILE A 243 11.26 -9.57 -11.14
CA ILE A 243 11.46 -9.55 -12.60
C ILE A 243 10.09 -9.44 -13.25
N ILE A 244 9.93 -8.48 -14.15
CA ILE A 244 8.74 -8.38 -15.00
C ILE A 244 9.01 -9.15 -16.28
N ASP A 245 8.35 -10.28 -16.43
CA ASP A 245 8.45 -11.17 -17.59
C ASP A 245 7.13 -11.90 -17.82
N ARG A 246 7.10 -12.78 -18.82
CA ARG A 246 5.95 -13.65 -19.10
C ARG A 246 5.48 -14.44 -17.87
N SER A 247 6.41 -14.89 -17.01
CA SER A 247 6.07 -15.61 -15.79
C SER A 247 5.34 -14.71 -14.78
N ALA A 248 5.76 -13.44 -14.67
CA ALA A 248 5.07 -12.48 -13.80
C ALA A 248 3.60 -12.30 -14.23
N PHE A 249 3.30 -12.19 -15.54
CA PHE A 249 1.92 -12.09 -16.03
C PHE A 249 1.09 -13.34 -15.69
N ARG A 250 1.65 -14.55 -15.87
CA ARG A 250 0.97 -15.79 -15.48
C ARG A 250 0.67 -15.84 -13.99
N LYS A 251 1.64 -15.44 -13.16
CA LYS A 251 1.49 -15.41 -11.69
C LYS A 251 0.38 -14.45 -11.25
N LEU A 252 0.28 -13.27 -11.89
CA LEU A 252 -0.81 -12.32 -11.60
C LEU A 252 -2.18 -12.95 -11.91
N PHE A 253 -2.34 -13.61 -13.05
CA PHE A 253 -3.59 -14.26 -13.41
C PHE A 253 -3.90 -15.50 -12.58
N ASP A 254 -2.88 -16.27 -12.16
CA ASP A 254 -3.10 -17.39 -11.25
C ASP A 254 -3.68 -16.91 -9.91
N PHE A 255 -3.15 -15.81 -9.36
CA PHE A 255 -3.71 -15.20 -8.16
C PHE A 255 -5.17 -14.73 -8.37
N VAL A 256 -5.44 -14.00 -9.46
CA VAL A 256 -6.80 -13.51 -9.78
C VAL A 256 -7.79 -14.68 -10.01
N SER A 257 -7.32 -15.81 -10.52
CA SER A 257 -8.16 -16.99 -10.70
C SER A 257 -8.56 -17.62 -9.37
N GLN A 258 -7.67 -17.57 -8.36
CA GLN A 258 -7.96 -18.05 -7.00
C GLN A 258 -8.81 -17.04 -6.21
N PHE A 259 -8.59 -15.73 -6.42
CA PHE A 259 -9.27 -14.63 -5.71
C PHE A 259 -9.88 -13.65 -6.72
N PRO A 260 -10.96 -14.04 -7.44
CA PRO A 260 -11.50 -13.27 -8.57
C PRO A 260 -12.13 -11.91 -8.19
N HIS A 261 -12.40 -11.67 -6.91
CA HIS A 261 -12.87 -10.40 -6.37
C HIS A 261 -11.74 -9.39 -6.12
N TYR A 262 -10.48 -9.82 -6.23
CA TYR A 262 -9.30 -8.97 -6.10
C TYR A 262 -8.76 -8.55 -7.47
N PHE A 263 -8.15 -7.35 -7.51
CA PHE A 263 -7.11 -7.06 -8.47
C PHE A 263 -5.75 -7.43 -7.89
N VAL A 264 -4.74 -7.58 -8.74
CA VAL A 264 -3.34 -7.71 -8.34
C VAL A 264 -2.43 -7.09 -9.40
N GLY A 265 -1.37 -6.42 -8.95
CA GLY A 265 -0.38 -5.84 -9.85
C GLY A 265 1.03 -5.94 -9.28
N SER A 266 2.01 -5.72 -10.16
CA SER A 266 3.42 -5.64 -9.78
C SER A 266 3.94 -4.23 -9.94
N ASN A 267 4.79 -3.78 -9.00
CA ASN A 267 5.66 -2.65 -9.30
C ASN A 267 6.58 -2.99 -10.48
N ALA A 268 7.07 -1.97 -11.17
CA ALA A 268 8.12 -2.14 -12.16
C ALA A 268 9.42 -2.65 -11.52
N ASP A 269 10.23 -3.38 -12.29
CA ASP A 269 11.47 -4.02 -11.83
C ASP A 269 12.73 -3.14 -11.97
N LEU A 270 12.57 -1.88 -12.38
CA LEU A 270 13.66 -0.91 -12.48
C LEU A 270 13.57 0.16 -11.38
N PRO A 271 14.71 0.71 -10.91
CA PRO A 271 14.73 1.82 -9.97
C PRO A 271 14.00 3.05 -10.53
N ILE A 272 13.65 4.01 -9.67
CA ILE A 272 12.92 5.25 -9.99
C ILE A 272 11.42 4.99 -10.31
N VAL A 273 11.12 4.02 -11.16
CA VAL A 273 9.75 3.66 -11.59
C VAL A 273 9.20 2.42 -10.90
N GLY A 274 10.01 1.77 -10.06
CA GLY A 274 9.64 0.59 -9.26
C GLY A 274 9.28 0.93 -7.81
N GLY A 275 8.93 -0.11 -7.06
CA GLY A 275 8.69 -0.03 -5.62
C GLY A 275 9.97 0.01 -4.80
N SER A 276 9.81 0.11 -3.47
CA SER A 276 10.94 0.21 -2.52
C SER A 276 11.67 -1.12 -2.25
N ILE A 277 11.08 -2.27 -2.59
CA ILE A 277 11.64 -3.61 -2.32
C ILE A 277 11.75 -4.37 -3.64
N LEU A 278 12.81 -4.09 -4.41
CA LEU A 278 13.07 -4.79 -5.68
C LEU A 278 13.77 -6.15 -5.47
N ALA A 279 14.38 -6.36 -4.30
CA ALA A 279 15.14 -7.56 -3.98
C ALA A 279 14.27 -8.77 -3.60
N HIS A 280 12.96 -8.59 -3.41
CA HIS A 280 12.03 -9.64 -3.04
C HIS A 280 10.79 -9.61 -3.92
N GLU A 281 10.59 -10.64 -4.72
CA GLU A 281 9.45 -10.77 -5.65
C GLU A 281 8.12 -10.73 -4.88
N HIS A 282 7.30 -9.74 -5.19
CA HIS A 282 6.01 -9.54 -4.57
C HIS A 282 5.05 -8.77 -5.49
N PHE A 283 3.77 -8.95 -5.25
CA PHE A 283 2.67 -8.23 -5.90
C PHE A 283 1.84 -7.52 -4.83
N GLN A 284 1.09 -6.51 -5.24
CA GLN A 284 0.11 -5.83 -4.39
C GLN A 284 -1.28 -5.97 -5.02
N GLY A 285 -2.27 -6.22 -4.19
CA GLY A 285 -3.65 -6.42 -4.62
C GLY A 285 -4.63 -6.02 -3.55
N GLY A 286 -5.90 -6.33 -3.77
CA GLY A 286 -6.97 -6.09 -2.81
C GLY A 286 -8.35 -6.00 -3.43
N HIS A 287 -9.35 -5.83 -2.59
CA HIS A 287 -10.75 -5.71 -2.98
C HIS A 287 -11.12 -4.23 -3.17
N TYR A 288 -10.65 -3.63 -4.28
CA TYR A 288 -10.89 -2.23 -4.58
C TYR A 288 -10.87 -1.97 -6.10
N GLU A 289 -11.65 -1.01 -6.57
CA GLU A 289 -11.68 -0.60 -7.97
C GLU A 289 -11.26 0.86 -8.12
N PHE A 290 -10.01 1.07 -8.55
CA PHE A 290 -9.41 2.39 -8.75
C PHE A 290 -9.94 3.12 -9.99
N ALA A 291 -9.70 4.43 -10.05
CA ALA A 291 -10.09 5.27 -11.18
C ALA A 291 -9.55 4.73 -12.52
N MET A 292 -8.30 4.24 -12.57
CA MET A 292 -7.73 3.65 -13.79
C MET A 292 -8.52 2.42 -14.27
N ALA A 293 -8.98 1.56 -13.34
CA ALA A 293 -9.78 0.39 -13.71
C ALA A 293 -11.15 0.77 -14.31
N LYS A 294 -11.74 1.89 -13.85
CA LYS A 294 -13.02 2.46 -14.34
C LYS A 294 -12.85 3.24 -15.64
N ALA A 295 -11.63 3.70 -15.94
CA ALA A 295 -11.36 4.54 -17.11
C ALA A 295 -11.68 3.80 -18.41
N GLU A 296 -12.29 4.54 -19.35
CA GLU A 296 -12.68 4.02 -20.66
C GLU A 296 -11.49 3.78 -21.58
N VAL A 297 -11.64 2.89 -22.53
CA VAL A 297 -10.72 2.73 -23.66
C VAL A 297 -11.02 3.84 -24.66
N GLU A 298 -10.14 4.83 -24.77
CA GLU A 298 -10.29 5.96 -25.70
C GLU A 298 -9.94 5.61 -27.15
N ARG A 299 -9.11 4.58 -27.33
CA ARG A 299 -8.71 4.11 -28.67
C ARG A 299 -8.55 2.61 -28.70
N LYS A 300 -9.30 1.93 -29.55
CA LYS A 300 -9.13 0.50 -29.82
C LYS A 300 -7.82 0.26 -30.59
N LEU A 301 -7.16 -0.83 -30.25
CA LEU A 301 -5.93 -1.31 -30.89
C LEU A 301 -6.16 -2.71 -31.47
N GLU A 302 -5.47 -3.01 -32.54
CA GLU A 302 -5.44 -4.33 -33.15
C GLU A 302 -3.98 -4.83 -33.19
N PHE A 303 -3.77 -6.06 -32.72
CA PHE A 303 -2.47 -6.71 -32.75
C PHE A 303 -2.55 -7.95 -33.67
N ALA A 304 -1.69 -7.97 -34.68
CA ALA A 304 -1.63 -9.05 -35.66
C ALA A 304 -1.41 -10.42 -35.00
N GLY A 305 -2.31 -11.37 -35.26
CA GLY A 305 -2.32 -12.70 -34.66
C GLY A 305 -2.98 -12.78 -33.27
N TYR A 306 -3.60 -11.67 -32.81
CA TYR A 306 -4.30 -11.56 -31.51
C TYR A 306 -5.66 -10.88 -31.66
N GLU A 307 -6.35 -11.12 -32.76
CA GLU A 307 -7.66 -10.53 -33.08
C GLU A 307 -8.77 -10.98 -32.10
N ASP A 308 -8.51 -12.05 -31.36
CA ASP A 308 -9.35 -12.59 -30.28
C ASP A 308 -9.13 -11.91 -28.92
N VAL A 309 -8.12 -11.04 -28.78
CA VAL A 309 -7.86 -10.24 -27.59
C VAL A 309 -8.31 -8.80 -27.84
N GLN A 310 -9.26 -8.33 -27.06
CA GLN A 310 -9.63 -6.91 -27.08
C GLN A 310 -8.47 -6.09 -26.49
N ALA A 311 -8.00 -5.12 -27.26
CA ALA A 311 -6.92 -4.25 -26.84
C ALA A 311 -7.26 -2.77 -27.07
N GLY A 312 -6.69 -1.89 -26.22
CA GLY A 312 -6.89 -0.46 -26.41
C GLY A 312 -6.07 0.42 -25.47
N ILE A 313 -5.93 1.69 -25.87
CA ILE A 313 -5.33 2.73 -25.05
C ILE A 313 -6.38 3.23 -24.07
N VAL A 314 -6.05 3.23 -22.78
CA VAL A 314 -6.94 3.72 -21.71
C VAL A 314 -6.84 5.26 -21.63
N LYS A 315 -7.97 5.93 -21.46
CA LYS A 315 -8.02 7.37 -21.18
C LYS A 315 -7.51 7.64 -19.76
N TRP A 316 -6.20 7.70 -19.66
CA TRP A 316 -5.49 7.83 -18.40
C TRP A 316 -4.30 8.80 -18.56
N PRO A 317 -3.86 9.50 -17.49
CA PRO A 317 -2.72 10.41 -17.61
C PRO A 317 -1.41 9.70 -17.98
N MET A 318 -1.25 8.43 -17.56
CA MET A 318 -0.12 7.59 -17.93
C MET A 318 -0.44 6.73 -19.17
N SER A 319 0.59 6.16 -19.77
CA SER A 319 0.48 5.39 -21.02
C SER A 319 0.10 3.94 -20.74
N VAL A 320 -1.17 3.59 -20.92
CA VAL A 320 -1.73 2.29 -20.55
C VAL A 320 -2.31 1.59 -21.77
N ILE A 321 -1.88 0.35 -22.03
CA ILE A 321 -2.53 -0.59 -22.94
C ILE A 321 -3.34 -1.58 -22.10
N ARG A 322 -4.66 -1.61 -22.29
CA ARG A 322 -5.56 -2.61 -21.67
C ARG A 322 -5.76 -3.76 -22.63
N LEU A 323 -5.55 -4.98 -22.15
CA LEU A 323 -5.85 -6.23 -22.83
C LEU A 323 -7.00 -6.93 -22.11
N SER A 324 -7.96 -7.50 -22.85
CA SER A 324 -9.11 -8.22 -22.28
C SER A 324 -9.49 -9.43 -23.14
N SER A 325 -9.62 -10.59 -22.52
CA SER A 325 -10.04 -11.85 -23.15
C SER A 325 -10.53 -12.83 -22.06
N PRO A 326 -11.40 -13.79 -22.38
CA PRO A 326 -11.68 -14.91 -21.49
C PRO A 326 -10.48 -15.90 -21.41
N ASP A 327 -9.58 -15.88 -22.39
CA ASP A 327 -8.40 -16.77 -22.45
C ASP A 327 -7.16 -16.05 -21.91
N ILE A 328 -6.74 -16.45 -20.70
CA ILE A 328 -5.54 -15.94 -20.02
C ILE A 328 -4.28 -16.15 -20.87
N SER A 329 -4.17 -17.29 -21.55
CA SER A 329 -2.95 -17.62 -22.30
C SER A 329 -2.73 -16.65 -23.45
N ARG A 330 -3.80 -16.23 -24.11
CA ARG A 330 -3.77 -15.23 -25.18
C ARG A 330 -3.36 -13.84 -24.69
N ILE A 331 -3.88 -13.44 -23.52
CA ILE A 331 -3.47 -12.17 -22.90
C ILE A 331 -1.98 -12.20 -22.53
N VAL A 332 -1.52 -13.30 -21.91
CA VAL A 332 -0.12 -13.46 -21.51
C VAL A 332 0.82 -13.45 -22.71
N ASP A 333 0.45 -14.12 -23.81
CA ASP A 333 1.25 -14.16 -25.04
C ASP A 333 1.38 -12.76 -25.65
N LEU A 334 0.27 -12.02 -25.76
CA LEU A 334 0.28 -10.66 -26.27
C LEU A 334 1.03 -9.70 -25.33
N ALA A 335 0.84 -9.82 -24.02
CA ALA A 335 1.54 -9.01 -23.02
C ALA A 335 3.07 -9.22 -23.10
N ASP A 336 3.52 -10.45 -23.27
CA ASP A 336 4.92 -10.78 -23.43
C ASP A 336 5.50 -10.21 -24.73
N LYS A 337 4.75 -10.26 -25.84
CA LYS A 337 5.10 -9.62 -27.10
C LYS A 337 5.25 -8.11 -26.93
N VAL A 338 4.29 -7.44 -26.27
CA VAL A 338 4.34 -6.00 -25.99
C VAL A 338 5.52 -5.65 -25.09
N LEU A 339 5.79 -6.41 -24.03
CA LEU A 339 6.91 -6.18 -23.12
C LEU A 339 8.26 -6.35 -23.83
N THR A 340 8.41 -7.40 -24.62
CA THR A 340 9.63 -7.67 -25.39
C THR A 340 9.92 -6.54 -26.38
N ALA A 341 8.90 -6.12 -27.13
CA ALA A 341 8.99 -4.98 -28.03
C ALA A 341 9.32 -3.69 -27.29
N TRP A 342 8.66 -3.43 -26.12
CA TRP A 342 8.91 -2.23 -25.34
C TRP A 342 10.34 -2.14 -24.84
N ARG A 343 10.92 -3.23 -24.37
CA ARG A 343 12.29 -3.28 -23.87
C ARG A 343 13.36 -2.89 -24.88
N GLU A 344 13.09 -3.09 -26.16
CA GLU A 344 14.00 -2.77 -27.25
C GLU A 344 13.62 -1.47 -27.99
N TYR A 345 12.50 -0.84 -27.62
CA TYR A 345 11.95 0.30 -28.35
C TYR A 345 12.64 1.62 -28.00
N THR A 346 13.15 2.29 -29.05
CA THR A 346 13.66 3.66 -28.98
C THR A 346 12.88 4.55 -29.95
N ASP A 347 12.44 5.72 -29.47
CA ASP A 347 11.77 6.77 -30.24
C ASP A 347 12.33 8.12 -29.79
N GLU A 348 13.35 8.61 -30.49
CA GLU A 348 14.04 9.85 -30.14
C GLU A 348 13.11 11.07 -30.16
N ASP A 349 12.14 11.11 -31.07
CA ASP A 349 11.14 12.18 -31.19
C ASP A 349 10.23 12.27 -29.95
N ALA A 350 10.04 11.15 -29.25
CA ALA A 350 9.28 11.08 -28.01
C ALA A 350 10.19 11.05 -26.77
N PHE A 351 11.50 11.20 -26.94
CA PHE A 351 12.53 11.08 -25.90
C PHE A 351 12.53 9.72 -25.17
N ILE A 352 12.14 8.66 -25.87
CA ILE A 352 12.14 7.30 -25.34
C ILE A 352 13.41 6.59 -25.83
N PHE A 353 14.22 6.15 -24.88
CA PHE A 353 15.43 5.39 -25.15
C PHE A 353 15.35 4.05 -24.40
N ALA A 354 15.52 2.94 -25.12
CA ALA A 354 15.52 1.61 -24.52
C ALA A 354 16.66 1.43 -23.52
N GLN A 355 17.83 2.05 -23.83
CA GLN A 355 19.01 1.97 -22.98
C GLN A 355 19.96 3.16 -23.18
N THR A 356 20.80 3.45 -22.19
CA THR A 356 21.95 4.35 -22.26
C THR A 356 23.19 3.59 -21.82
N GLY A 357 24.12 3.36 -22.75
CA GLY A 357 25.25 2.46 -22.51
C GLY A 357 24.75 1.03 -22.23
N GLN A 358 24.93 0.55 -21.01
CA GLN A 358 24.44 -0.77 -20.56
C GLN A 358 23.19 -0.69 -19.67
N GLU A 359 22.74 0.51 -19.31
CA GLU A 359 21.59 0.72 -18.44
C GLU A 359 20.30 0.67 -19.26
N LYS A 360 19.41 -0.26 -18.91
CA LYS A 360 18.08 -0.40 -19.51
C LYS A 360 17.09 0.54 -18.84
N HIS A 361 16.16 1.10 -19.65
CA HIS A 361 15.21 2.10 -19.16
C HIS A 361 13.76 1.65 -19.25
N ASN A 362 13.40 0.81 -20.23
CA ASN A 362 12.03 0.43 -20.48
C ASN A 362 11.58 -0.78 -19.65
N THR A 363 10.45 -0.63 -18.99
CA THR A 363 9.78 -1.71 -18.25
C THR A 363 8.26 -1.46 -18.21
N ILE A 364 7.50 -2.34 -17.57
CA ILE A 364 6.04 -2.26 -17.45
C ILE A 364 5.62 -2.42 -15.98
N THR A 365 4.59 -1.68 -15.57
CA THR A 365 3.81 -1.94 -14.35
C THR A 365 2.54 -2.66 -14.76
N PRO A 366 2.42 -4.00 -14.57
CA PRO A 366 1.26 -4.78 -14.96
C PRO A 366 0.23 -4.86 -13.85
N ILE A 367 -1.07 -4.74 -14.19
CA ILE A 367 -2.19 -4.88 -13.25
C ILE A 367 -3.26 -5.81 -13.84
N ALA A 368 -3.53 -6.92 -13.17
CA ALA A 368 -4.50 -7.92 -13.58
C ALA A 368 -5.77 -7.88 -12.71
N ARG A 369 -6.92 -8.18 -13.32
CA ARG A 369 -8.21 -8.37 -12.63
C ARG A 369 -9.15 -9.22 -13.45
N LYS A 370 -10.21 -9.70 -12.82
CA LYS A 370 -11.34 -10.32 -13.51
C LYS A 370 -12.48 -9.31 -13.65
N ARG A 371 -13.11 -9.26 -14.83
CA ARG A 371 -14.28 -8.43 -15.10
C ARG A 371 -15.33 -9.24 -15.85
N GLY A 372 -16.37 -9.68 -15.14
CA GLY A 372 -17.34 -10.60 -15.69
C GLY A 372 -16.70 -11.92 -16.14
N GLU A 373 -16.90 -12.32 -17.38
CA GLU A 373 -16.29 -13.53 -17.95
C GLU A 373 -14.85 -13.32 -18.43
N ASN A 374 -14.41 -12.04 -18.57
CA ASN A 374 -13.09 -11.74 -19.08
C ASN A 374 -12.08 -11.52 -17.95
N TYR A 375 -10.83 -11.81 -18.28
CA TYR A 375 -9.67 -11.31 -17.56
C TYR A 375 -9.16 -10.04 -18.24
N GLU A 376 -8.67 -9.09 -17.46
CA GLU A 376 -8.06 -7.85 -17.96
C GLU A 376 -6.62 -7.72 -17.44
N LEU A 377 -5.73 -7.22 -18.28
CA LEU A 377 -4.38 -6.83 -17.93
C LEU A 377 -4.10 -5.42 -18.44
N ASP A 378 -3.85 -4.49 -17.52
CA ASP A 378 -3.36 -3.17 -17.86
C ASP A 378 -1.83 -3.20 -17.86
N LEU A 379 -1.24 -2.84 -18.99
CA LEU A 379 0.20 -2.71 -19.21
C LEU A 379 0.56 -1.22 -19.17
N VAL A 380 1.04 -0.73 -18.04
CA VAL A 380 1.48 0.66 -17.90
C VAL A 380 2.94 0.76 -18.32
N LEU A 381 3.21 1.44 -19.42
CA LEU A 381 4.55 1.61 -19.96
C LEU A 381 5.35 2.56 -19.06
N ARG A 382 6.56 2.14 -18.68
CA ARG A 382 7.46 2.90 -17.81
C ARG A 382 8.84 3.05 -18.46
N ASN A 383 9.50 4.16 -18.11
CA ASN A 383 10.90 4.42 -18.49
C ASN A 383 11.58 5.22 -17.36
N ASN A 384 12.79 4.81 -16.96
CA ASN A 384 13.50 5.40 -15.82
C ASN A 384 14.68 6.31 -16.21
N ILE A 385 14.74 6.76 -17.48
CA ILE A 385 15.83 7.61 -17.94
C ILE A 385 15.92 8.90 -17.12
N THR A 386 17.14 9.33 -16.84
CA THR A 386 17.43 10.59 -16.15
C THR A 386 18.21 11.53 -17.06
N THR A 387 18.16 12.84 -16.78
CA THR A 387 18.96 13.87 -17.42
C THR A 387 19.50 14.81 -16.36
N GLU A 388 20.39 15.73 -16.72
CA GLU A 388 20.85 16.80 -15.81
C GLU A 388 19.68 17.68 -15.34
N GLU A 389 18.71 17.95 -16.22
CA GLU A 389 17.51 18.72 -15.90
C GLU A 389 16.53 17.91 -15.02
N HIS A 390 16.45 16.59 -15.22
CA HIS A 390 15.55 15.69 -14.50
C HIS A 390 16.34 14.57 -13.79
N PRO A 391 17.09 14.87 -12.73
CA PRO A 391 17.95 13.90 -12.05
C PRO A 391 17.18 12.82 -11.28
N LEU A 392 15.90 13.04 -11.01
CA LEU A 392 14.99 12.06 -10.39
C LEU A 392 14.23 11.21 -11.41
N GLY A 393 14.37 11.51 -12.71
CA GLY A 393 13.70 10.84 -13.82
C GLY A 393 12.97 11.83 -14.74
N VAL A 394 13.05 11.61 -16.04
CA VAL A 394 12.28 12.38 -17.05
C VAL A 394 10.78 12.07 -16.92
N TYR A 395 10.45 10.81 -16.65
CA TYR A 395 9.08 10.30 -16.43
C TYR A 395 8.80 10.14 -14.94
N HIS A 396 8.93 11.26 -14.21
CA HIS A 396 8.82 11.38 -12.77
C HIS A 396 8.17 12.74 -12.45
N PRO A 397 7.52 12.94 -11.29
CA PRO A 397 7.01 14.24 -10.91
C PRO A 397 8.08 15.34 -11.04
N HIS A 398 7.78 16.40 -11.79
CA HIS A 398 8.71 17.49 -12.00
C HIS A 398 8.75 18.44 -10.81
N ALA A 399 9.82 19.25 -10.70
CA ALA A 399 10.13 20.09 -9.55
C ALA A 399 8.98 21.02 -9.12
N SER A 400 8.21 21.56 -10.09
CA SER A 400 7.05 22.43 -9.82
C SER A 400 5.93 21.74 -9.02
N LEU A 401 5.87 20.40 -9.04
CA LEU A 401 4.85 19.60 -8.33
C LEU A 401 5.36 19.04 -7.00
N HIS A 402 6.64 19.19 -6.68
CA HIS A 402 7.27 18.60 -5.49
C HIS A 402 6.73 19.17 -4.17
N HIS A 403 6.09 20.32 -4.19
CA HIS A 403 5.41 20.87 -3.02
C HIS A 403 4.27 19.95 -2.53
N ILE A 404 3.65 19.16 -3.42
CA ILE A 404 2.62 18.17 -3.10
C ILE A 404 3.19 16.74 -3.14
N LYS A 405 3.82 16.32 -4.26
CA LYS A 405 4.33 14.95 -4.44
C LYS A 405 5.71 14.97 -5.11
N LYS A 406 6.72 14.47 -4.39
CA LYS A 406 8.11 14.37 -4.87
C LYS A 406 8.55 12.92 -5.06
N GLU A 407 7.93 11.98 -4.34
CA GLU A 407 8.33 10.58 -4.30
C GLU A 407 8.01 9.87 -5.62
N ASN A 408 8.69 8.76 -5.85
CA ASN A 408 8.46 7.89 -7.01
C ASN A 408 7.00 7.46 -7.12
N ILE A 409 6.52 7.29 -8.36
CA ILE A 409 5.17 6.82 -8.67
C ILE A 409 5.21 5.30 -8.79
N GLY A 410 4.77 4.62 -7.73
CA GLY A 410 4.62 3.17 -7.65
C GLY A 410 3.26 2.68 -8.14
N LEU A 411 3.02 1.36 -7.97
CA LEU A 411 1.81 0.69 -8.43
C LEU A 411 0.52 1.36 -7.98
N ILE A 412 0.43 1.77 -6.73
CA ILE A 412 -0.79 2.33 -6.12
C ILE A 412 -1.10 3.70 -6.74
N GLU A 413 -0.07 4.54 -6.86
CA GLU A 413 -0.21 5.86 -7.48
C GLU A 413 -0.56 5.76 -8.96
N VAL A 414 0.04 4.81 -9.69
CA VAL A 414 -0.27 4.53 -11.10
C VAL A 414 -1.76 4.29 -11.32
N MET A 415 -2.44 3.63 -10.38
CA MET A 415 -3.87 3.32 -10.46
C MET A 415 -4.78 4.50 -10.08
N GLY A 416 -4.22 5.61 -9.58
CA GLY A 416 -4.97 6.83 -9.24
C GLY A 416 -5.18 7.07 -7.74
N CYS A 417 -4.38 6.43 -6.86
CA CYS A 417 -4.42 6.67 -5.44
C CYS A 417 -3.16 7.43 -4.99
N ALA A 418 -3.30 8.71 -4.68
CA ALA A 418 -2.22 9.53 -4.16
C ALA A 418 -1.93 9.17 -2.69
N ILE A 419 -0.71 8.72 -2.41
CA ILE A 419 -0.22 8.59 -1.04
C ILE A 419 0.69 9.79 -0.76
N LEU A 420 0.15 10.74 -0.01
CA LEU A 420 0.78 12.03 0.26
C LEU A 420 1.40 12.05 1.67
N PRO A 421 2.50 12.82 1.86
CA PRO A 421 3.22 12.87 3.14
C PRO A 421 2.42 13.61 4.23
N ALA A 422 2.62 13.19 5.49
CA ALA A 422 1.93 13.73 6.68
C ALA A 422 2.10 15.25 6.85
N ARG A 423 3.24 15.81 6.42
CA ARG A 423 3.51 17.26 6.49
C ARG A 423 2.41 18.12 5.85
N LEU A 424 1.77 17.63 4.80
CA LEU A 424 0.72 18.37 4.09
C LEU A 424 -0.49 18.70 4.95
N LYS A 425 -0.80 17.89 5.98
CA LYS A 425 -1.88 18.24 6.92
C LYS A 425 -1.64 19.58 7.58
N LYS A 426 -0.42 19.79 8.12
CA LYS A 426 -0.04 21.04 8.78
C LYS A 426 0.14 22.17 7.76
N GLU A 427 0.84 21.93 6.68
CA GLU A 427 1.13 22.93 5.65
C GLU A 427 -0.16 23.49 5.03
N MET A 428 -1.17 22.64 4.75
CA MET A 428 -2.46 23.10 4.22
C MET A 428 -3.27 23.89 5.26
N ALA A 429 -3.22 23.51 6.53
CA ALA A 429 -3.88 24.26 7.60
C ALA A 429 -3.24 25.65 7.80
N ASP A 430 -1.92 25.72 7.79
CA ASP A 430 -1.17 26.98 7.93
C ASP A 430 -1.37 27.88 6.69
N LEU A 431 -1.38 27.30 5.48
CA LEU A 431 -1.66 28.03 4.23
C LEU A 431 -3.08 28.61 4.22
N LYS A 432 -4.09 27.79 4.60
CA LYS A 432 -5.46 28.25 4.78
C LYS A 432 -5.52 29.47 5.71
N LYS A 433 -4.87 29.35 6.88
CA LYS A 433 -4.84 30.42 7.88
C LYS A 433 -4.23 31.70 7.29
N ALA A 434 -3.07 31.58 6.65
CA ALA A 434 -2.38 32.74 6.04
C ALA A 434 -3.27 33.45 4.99
N VAL A 435 -3.97 32.68 4.14
CA VAL A 435 -4.88 33.23 3.12
C VAL A 435 -6.06 33.96 3.76
N LEU A 436 -6.70 33.39 4.77
CA LEU A 436 -7.86 33.98 5.43
C LEU A 436 -7.51 35.23 6.26
N GLU A 437 -6.33 35.27 6.88
CA GLU A 437 -5.82 36.41 7.66
C GLU A 437 -5.15 37.48 6.78
N GLY A 438 -4.94 37.19 5.48
CA GLY A 438 -4.21 38.11 4.57
C GLY A 438 -2.73 38.19 4.88
N SER A 439 -2.14 37.19 5.54
CA SER A 439 -0.72 37.10 5.85
C SER A 439 0.08 36.70 4.60
N ASP A 440 1.36 37.15 4.56
CA ASP A 440 2.26 36.80 3.46
C ASP A 440 2.84 35.40 3.63
N TYR A 441 2.24 34.41 2.95
CA TYR A 441 2.72 33.03 2.93
C TYR A 441 4.03 32.84 2.16
N ARG A 442 4.50 33.82 1.36
CA ARG A 442 5.81 33.78 0.71
C ARG A 442 6.95 34.08 1.69
N ALA A 443 6.66 34.81 2.76
CA ALA A 443 7.62 35.08 3.82
C ALA A 443 7.79 33.96 4.83
N ASP A 444 6.92 32.94 4.79
CA ASP A 444 6.98 31.76 5.65
C ASP A 444 7.76 30.63 4.93
N GLU A 445 8.93 30.26 5.47
CA GLU A 445 9.83 29.22 4.91
C GLU A 445 9.11 27.86 4.70
N ALA A 446 8.13 27.52 5.55
CA ALA A 446 7.37 26.28 5.42
C ALA A 446 6.34 26.33 4.28
N LEU A 447 5.83 27.53 3.94
CA LEU A 447 4.77 27.76 2.97
C LEU A 447 5.24 28.27 1.61
N GLU A 448 6.44 28.87 1.52
CA GLU A 448 7.01 29.47 0.30
C GLU A 448 6.90 28.52 -0.91
N LYS A 449 7.17 27.23 -0.71
CA LYS A 449 7.06 26.20 -1.76
C LYS A 449 5.66 26.01 -2.36
N HIS A 450 4.61 26.47 -1.66
CA HIS A 450 3.22 26.45 -2.12
C HIS A 450 2.76 27.80 -2.71
N ALA A 451 3.59 28.81 -2.66
CA ALA A 451 3.16 30.19 -2.91
C ALA A 451 2.67 30.41 -4.35
N ASP A 452 3.43 29.96 -5.35
CA ASP A 452 3.04 30.10 -6.76
C ASP A 452 1.74 29.35 -7.08
N TRP A 453 1.58 28.16 -6.51
CA TRP A 453 0.35 27.37 -6.61
C TRP A 453 -0.84 28.08 -5.94
N MET A 454 -0.63 28.69 -4.77
CA MET A 454 -1.69 29.41 -4.07
C MET A 454 -2.07 30.71 -4.80
N ASP A 455 -1.12 31.42 -5.39
CA ASP A 455 -1.41 32.59 -6.23
C ASP A 455 -2.22 32.22 -7.48
N ASP A 456 -1.89 31.10 -8.12
CA ASP A 456 -2.69 30.58 -9.23
C ASP A 456 -4.14 30.23 -8.78
N ILE A 457 -4.31 29.59 -7.62
CA ILE A 457 -5.64 29.33 -7.04
C ILE A 457 -6.38 30.66 -6.82
N ARG A 458 -5.76 31.66 -6.19
CA ARG A 458 -6.38 32.98 -5.94
C ARG A 458 -6.77 33.68 -7.21
N SER A 459 -6.07 33.48 -8.30
CA SER A 459 -6.42 34.05 -9.61
C SER A 459 -7.68 33.44 -10.24
N ARG A 460 -8.04 32.21 -9.83
CA ARG A 460 -9.17 31.44 -10.37
C ARG A 460 -10.40 31.42 -9.46
N TYR A 461 -10.24 31.74 -8.19
CA TYR A 461 -11.30 31.71 -7.19
C TYR A 461 -11.41 33.08 -6.51
N ASP A 462 -12.38 33.89 -6.92
CA ASP A 462 -12.54 35.30 -6.46
C ASP A 462 -12.91 35.46 -4.99
N ASP A 463 -13.57 34.42 -4.38
CA ASP A 463 -14.06 34.47 -2.99
C ASP A 463 -13.57 33.24 -2.21
N LEU A 464 -12.35 33.33 -1.67
CA LEU A 464 -11.82 32.32 -0.76
C LEU A 464 -12.18 32.72 0.68
N ASN A 465 -12.97 31.86 1.33
CA ASN A 465 -13.45 32.08 2.69
C ASN A 465 -13.44 30.79 3.50
N GLU A 466 -13.72 30.86 4.80
CA GLU A 466 -13.64 29.74 5.74
C GLU A 466 -14.52 28.53 5.34
N ASN A 467 -15.62 28.77 4.61
CA ASN A 467 -16.57 27.72 4.22
C ASN A 467 -16.16 26.94 2.97
N ASN A 468 -15.30 27.48 2.11
CA ASN A 468 -14.99 26.90 0.81
C ASN A 468 -13.50 26.51 0.61
N ILE A 469 -12.57 27.14 1.35
CA ILE A 469 -11.13 27.00 1.10
C ILE A 469 -10.62 25.57 1.26
N ASP A 470 -11.14 24.80 2.23
CA ASP A 470 -10.74 23.39 2.42
C ASP A 470 -11.10 22.53 1.21
N GLY A 471 -12.33 22.67 0.71
CA GLY A 471 -12.78 21.94 -0.48
C GLY A 471 -12.03 22.35 -1.76
N ILE A 472 -11.66 23.63 -1.88
CA ILE A 472 -10.86 24.13 -3.01
C ILE A 472 -9.44 23.54 -2.93
N LEU A 473 -8.77 23.59 -1.77
CA LEU A 473 -7.43 23.02 -1.60
C LEU A 473 -7.42 21.52 -1.88
N GLN A 474 -8.42 20.78 -1.39
CA GLN A 474 -8.58 19.35 -1.65
C GLN A 474 -8.72 19.04 -3.14
N LYS A 475 -9.56 19.80 -3.85
CA LYS A 475 -9.73 19.67 -5.30
C LYS A 475 -8.43 19.98 -6.04
N GLU A 476 -7.77 21.08 -5.70
CA GLU A 476 -6.54 21.53 -6.37
C GLU A 476 -5.34 20.58 -6.10
N ILE A 477 -5.26 19.94 -4.93
CA ILE A 477 -4.31 18.84 -4.67
C ILE A 477 -4.55 17.68 -5.65
N GLY A 478 -5.80 17.33 -5.92
CA GLY A 478 -6.15 16.32 -6.92
C GLY A 478 -5.72 16.70 -8.33
N VAL A 479 -5.88 17.97 -8.71
CA VAL A 479 -5.40 18.50 -10.01
C VAL A 479 -3.87 18.41 -10.10
N VAL A 480 -3.16 18.76 -9.03
CA VAL A 480 -1.69 18.59 -8.98
C VAL A 480 -1.32 17.13 -9.13
N PHE A 481 -2.01 16.20 -8.46
CA PHE A 481 -1.72 14.78 -8.57
C PHE A 481 -2.01 14.23 -9.98
N ALA A 482 -3.05 14.70 -10.66
CA ALA A 482 -3.26 14.35 -12.07
C ALA A 482 -2.08 14.78 -12.95
N LYS A 483 -1.53 15.98 -12.74
CA LYS A 483 -0.30 16.45 -13.42
C LYS A 483 0.93 15.59 -13.07
N VAL A 484 1.05 15.16 -11.82
CA VAL A 484 2.10 14.22 -11.37
C VAL A 484 2.05 12.93 -12.19
N LEU A 485 0.86 12.38 -12.44
CA LEU A 485 0.70 11.19 -13.29
C LEU A 485 0.97 11.48 -14.78
N GLU A 486 0.63 12.67 -15.28
CA GLU A 486 0.97 13.11 -16.64
C GLU A 486 2.48 13.22 -16.83
N ASP A 487 3.21 13.76 -15.84
CA ASP A 487 4.67 13.80 -15.86
C ASP A 487 5.28 12.39 -15.87
N ALA A 488 4.70 11.47 -15.10
CA ALA A 488 5.14 10.08 -15.06
C ALA A 488 4.77 9.26 -16.31
N GLY A 489 3.87 9.75 -17.15
CA GLY A 489 3.47 9.12 -18.41
C GLY A 489 4.53 9.25 -19.50
N VAL A 490 4.90 8.15 -20.18
CA VAL A 490 5.91 8.16 -21.26
C VAL A 490 5.40 8.84 -22.52
N TYR A 491 4.16 8.63 -22.92
CA TYR A 491 3.52 9.36 -24.00
C TYR A 491 2.65 10.47 -23.43
N LYS A 492 3.03 11.72 -23.73
CA LYS A 492 2.34 12.90 -23.20
C LYS A 492 0.93 13.04 -23.76
N ARG A 493 0.02 13.63 -23.02
CA ARG A 493 -1.41 13.79 -23.35
C ARG A 493 -1.65 14.92 -24.36
N ASN A 494 -1.01 14.84 -25.53
CA ASN A 494 -1.15 15.74 -26.66
C ASN A 494 -1.05 14.98 -27.99
N GLU A 495 -1.29 15.65 -29.11
CA GLU A 495 -1.27 15.02 -30.44
C GLU A 495 0.05 14.32 -30.78
N LYS A 496 1.18 14.90 -30.41
CA LYS A 496 2.51 14.30 -30.64
C LYS A 496 2.69 13.02 -29.84
N GLY A 497 2.33 13.03 -28.55
CA GLY A 497 2.38 11.86 -27.69
C GLY A 497 1.43 10.75 -28.16
N ALA A 498 0.22 11.11 -28.57
CA ALA A 498 -0.73 10.14 -29.14
C ALA A 498 -0.20 9.50 -30.44
N ALA A 499 0.42 10.29 -31.34
CA ALA A 499 1.06 9.78 -32.55
C ALA A 499 2.26 8.87 -32.23
N ALA A 500 3.08 9.24 -31.23
CA ALA A 500 4.21 8.43 -30.78
C ALA A 500 3.75 7.10 -30.17
N PHE A 501 2.67 7.09 -29.39
CA PHE A 501 2.11 5.86 -28.84
C PHE A 501 1.69 4.89 -29.95
N LEU A 502 1.08 5.39 -31.04
CA LEU A 502 0.71 4.55 -32.17
C LEU A 502 1.94 4.03 -32.94
N ARG A 503 3.02 4.81 -33.05
CA ARG A 503 4.27 4.29 -33.64
C ARG A 503 4.80 3.08 -32.87
N PHE A 504 4.68 3.11 -31.53
CA PHE A 504 5.02 1.94 -30.72
C PHE A 504 4.10 0.75 -31.01
N VAL A 505 2.79 0.95 -31.09
CA VAL A 505 1.84 -0.12 -31.45
C VAL A 505 2.16 -0.72 -32.82
N ASP A 506 2.46 0.13 -33.80
CA ASP A 506 2.89 -0.31 -35.14
C ASP A 506 4.21 -1.10 -35.08
N TYR A 507 5.13 -0.70 -34.20
CA TYR A 507 6.38 -1.45 -33.97
C TYR A 507 6.10 -2.85 -33.41
N VAL A 508 5.22 -2.97 -32.40
CA VAL A 508 4.80 -4.29 -31.84
C VAL A 508 4.19 -5.18 -32.92
N ASN A 509 3.45 -4.62 -33.88
CA ASN A 509 2.85 -5.40 -34.98
C ASN A 509 3.86 -5.89 -36.01
N ARG A 510 5.03 -5.27 -36.07
CA ARG A 510 6.11 -5.66 -37.02
C ARG A 510 7.11 -6.64 -36.42
N THR A 511 7.19 -6.73 -35.09
CA THR A 511 8.00 -7.70 -34.33
C THR A 511 7.20 -8.98 -34.06
#